data_40d04ca18d83d176ff7a2e5a0579c7d3
#
_entry.id   40d04ca18d83d176ff7a2e5a0579c7d3
#
_cell.length_a   1.000
_cell.length_b   1.000
_cell.length_c   1.000
_cell.angle_alpha   90.00
_cell.angle_beta   90.00
_cell.angle_gamma   90.00
#
_symmetry.space_group_name_H-M   'P 1'
#
loop_
_entity.id
_entity.type
_entity.pdbx_description
1 polymer ?
#
loop_
_entity_poly.entity_id
_entity_poly.type
_entity_poly.pdbx_seq_one_letter_code
_entity_poly.pdbx_strand_id
1 'polypeptide(L)' 'MEKISKDQKLQNYINENEVAERLGVSVKLLQKNRWESKGLPYTKFGARVIYSEPEVVEYMEKHRIETGKDLF' A
#
# COMPACT_ATOMS: atom_id res chain seq x y z
N MET A 1 -8.84 4.66 -26.49
CA MET A 1 -7.99 5.34 -25.93
C MET A 1 -8.23 5.52 -24.52
N GLU A 2 -9.20 6.15 -24.13
CA GLU A 2 -9.43 6.33 -22.74
C GLU A 2 -9.59 5.07 -21.99
N LYS A 3 -10.09 4.06 -22.65
CA LYS A 3 -10.22 2.80 -22.00
C LYS A 3 -8.92 2.25 -21.54
N ILE A 4 -7.91 2.43 -22.33
CA ILE A 4 -6.61 1.92 -21.99
C ILE A 4 -6.09 2.59 -20.75
N SER A 5 -6.26 3.87 -20.64
CA SER A 5 -5.84 4.58 -19.45
C SER A 5 -6.53 4.07 -18.22
N LYS A 6 -7.81 3.80 -18.36
CA LYS A 6 -8.57 3.30 -17.27
C LYS A 6 -8.05 1.96 -16.81
N ASP A 7 -7.75 1.10 -17.75
CA ASP A 7 -7.23 -0.21 -17.42
C ASP A 7 -5.89 -0.11 -16.73
N GLN A 8 -5.06 0.80 -17.19
CA GLN A 8 -3.76 0.97 -16.58
C GLN A 8 -3.87 1.45 -15.15
N LYS A 9 -4.84 2.30 -14.89
CA LYS A 9 -5.04 2.76 -13.53
C LYS A 9 -5.45 1.62 -12.64
N LEU A 10 -6.32 0.77 -13.12
CA LEU A 10 -6.75 -0.36 -12.32
C LEU A 10 -5.61 -1.33 -12.06
N GLN A 11 -4.67 -1.40 -12.97
CA GLN A 11 -3.54 -2.29 -12.78
C GLN A 11 -2.60 -1.80 -11.70
N ASN A 12 -2.66 -0.53 -11.37
CA ASN A 12 -1.80 0.01 -10.35
C ASN A 12 -2.39 -0.14 -8.95
N TYR A 13 -3.58 -0.71 -8.86
CA TYR A 13 -4.20 -0.91 -7.56
C TYR A 13 -4.14 -2.37 -7.19
N ILE A 14 -3.89 -2.63 -5.92
CA ILE A 14 -3.79 -3.99 -5.42
C ILE A 14 -4.63 -4.09 -4.15
N ASN A 15 -5.07 -5.29 -3.84
CA ASN A 15 -5.93 -5.46 -2.68
C ASN A 15 -5.09 -5.64 -1.41
N GLU A 16 -5.77 -5.65 -0.28
CA GLU A 16 -5.03 -5.68 0.99
C GLU A 16 -4.29 -6.98 1.20
N ASN A 17 -4.79 -8.08 0.65
CA ASN A 17 -4.10 -9.35 0.79
C ASN A 17 -2.76 -9.30 0.07
N GLU A 18 -2.77 -8.70 -1.11
CA GLU A 18 -1.56 -8.56 -1.88
C GLU A 18 -0.56 -7.66 -1.18
N VAL A 19 -1.04 -6.56 -0.62
CA VAL A 19 -0.17 -5.65 0.10
C VAL A 19 0.45 -6.34 1.30
N ALA A 20 -0.37 -7.07 2.05
CA ALA A 20 0.12 -7.77 3.23
C ALA A 20 1.21 -8.76 2.85
N GLU A 21 0.99 -9.47 1.77
CA GLU A 21 1.96 -10.45 1.32
C GLU A 21 3.26 -9.79 0.91
N ARG A 22 3.18 -8.73 0.16
CA ARG A 22 4.38 -8.04 -0.30
C ARG A 22 5.18 -7.42 0.83
N LEU A 23 4.49 -6.92 1.84
CA LEU A 23 5.16 -6.29 2.96
C LEU A 23 5.52 -7.26 4.06
N GLY A 24 5.06 -8.49 3.97
CA GLY A 24 5.36 -9.46 5.00
C GLY A 24 4.66 -9.20 6.30
N VAL A 25 3.46 -8.62 6.24
CA VAL A 25 2.69 -8.34 7.44
C VAL A 25 1.34 -9.00 7.31
N SER A 26 0.58 -9.01 8.40
CA SER A 26 -0.73 -9.62 8.37
C SER A 26 -1.76 -8.63 7.85
N VAL A 27 -2.83 -9.18 7.28
CA VAL A 27 -3.94 -8.34 6.83
C VAL A 27 -4.54 -7.63 8.03
N LYS A 28 -4.55 -8.27 9.17
CA LYS A 28 -5.10 -7.65 10.37
C LYS A 28 -4.35 -6.41 10.76
N LEU A 29 -3.05 -6.39 10.55
CA LEU A 29 -2.27 -5.20 10.86
C LEU A 29 -2.70 -4.06 9.95
N LEU A 30 -2.90 -4.34 8.67
CA LEU A 30 -3.35 -3.31 7.76
C LEU A 30 -4.72 -2.78 8.17
N GLN A 31 -5.61 -3.68 8.56
CA GLN A 31 -6.94 -3.30 8.98
C GLN A 31 -6.89 -2.44 10.23
N LYS A 32 -6.03 -2.81 11.17
CA LYS A 32 -5.89 -2.06 12.39
C LYS A 32 -5.39 -0.64 12.09
N ASN A 33 -4.41 -0.54 11.20
CA ASN A 33 -3.88 0.77 10.85
C ASN A 33 -4.96 1.65 10.21
N ARG A 34 -5.78 1.06 9.34
CA ARG A 34 -6.87 1.82 8.74
C ARG A 34 -7.85 2.29 9.81
N TRP A 35 -8.15 1.40 10.73
CA TRP A 35 -9.08 1.73 11.80
C TRP A 35 -8.55 2.89 12.61
N GLU A 36 -7.25 2.95 12.83
CA GLU A 36 -6.63 4.01 13.58
C GLU A 36 -6.24 5.20 12.74
N SER A 37 -6.64 5.20 11.48
CA SER A 37 -6.37 6.30 10.57
C SER A 37 -4.88 6.58 10.44
N LYS A 38 -4.11 5.53 10.32
CA LYS A 38 -2.69 5.67 10.12
C LYS A 38 -2.21 4.59 9.17
N GLY A 39 -0.95 4.65 8.81
CA GLY A 39 -0.38 3.66 7.92
C GLY A 39 -0.54 4.07 6.48
N LEU A 40 -0.68 3.08 5.62
CA LEU A 40 -0.72 3.31 4.19
C LEU A 40 -2.00 4.01 3.74
N PRO A 41 -1.88 4.93 2.81
CA PRO A 41 -3.10 5.49 2.21
C PRO A 41 -3.82 4.41 1.42
N TYR A 42 -5.12 4.50 1.37
CA TYR A 42 -5.92 3.49 0.70
C TYR A 42 -7.16 4.12 0.10
N THR A 43 -7.80 3.37 -0.79
CA THR A 43 -9.04 3.78 -1.41
C THR A 43 -10.10 2.76 -1.06
N LYS A 44 -11.25 3.25 -0.66
CA LYS A 44 -12.36 2.37 -0.36
C LYS A 44 -13.35 2.40 -1.50
N PHE A 45 -13.62 1.26 -2.06
CA PHE A 45 -14.55 1.15 -3.16
C PHE A 45 -15.62 0.15 -2.77
N GLY A 46 -16.77 0.66 -2.33
CA GLY A 46 -17.79 -0.22 -1.79
C GLY A 46 -17.27 -0.90 -0.54
N ALA A 47 -17.34 -2.19 -0.51
CA ALA A 47 -16.83 -2.96 0.63
C ALA A 47 -15.37 -3.34 0.45
N ARG A 48 -14.78 -2.95 -0.66
CA ARG A 48 -13.42 -3.34 -0.96
C ARG A 48 -12.43 -2.24 -0.61
N VAL A 49 -11.27 -2.66 -0.17
CA VAL A 49 -10.18 -1.75 0.12
C VAL A 49 -9.06 -2.06 -0.86
N ILE A 50 -8.61 -1.04 -1.56
CA ILE A 50 -7.52 -1.21 -2.51
C ILE A 50 -6.46 -0.17 -2.23
N TYR A 51 -5.24 -0.49 -2.62
CA TYR A 51 -4.09 0.36 -2.39
C TYR A 51 -3.45 0.69 -3.72
N SER A 52 -2.99 1.91 -3.86
CA SER A 52 -2.25 2.30 -5.04
C SER A 52 -0.82 1.81 -4.88
N GLU A 53 -0.36 1.03 -5.84
CA GLU A 53 0.98 0.46 -5.76
C GLU A 53 2.05 1.54 -5.63
N PRO A 54 2.02 2.61 -6.43
CA PRO A 54 3.01 3.67 -6.25
C PRO A 54 2.97 4.31 -4.87
N GLU A 55 1.78 4.45 -4.30
CA GLU A 55 1.68 5.03 -2.98
C GLU A 55 2.24 4.12 -1.91
N VAL A 56 2.08 2.82 -2.10
CA VAL A 56 2.65 1.87 -1.16
C VAL A 56 4.17 1.99 -1.18
N VAL A 57 4.74 2.05 -2.37
CA VAL A 57 6.18 2.18 -2.52
C VAL A 57 6.66 3.49 -1.89
N GLU A 58 5.96 4.56 -2.15
CA GLU A 58 6.34 5.86 -1.62
C GLU A 58 6.29 5.85 -0.09
N TYR A 59 5.28 5.23 0.46
CA TYR A 59 5.15 5.16 1.91
C TYR A 59 6.33 4.40 2.51
N MET A 60 6.70 3.29 1.88
CA MET A 60 7.81 2.51 2.38
C MET A 60 9.11 3.28 2.30
N GLU A 61 9.28 4.05 1.24
CA GLU A 61 10.50 4.85 1.10
C GLU A 61 10.57 5.92 2.17
N LYS A 62 9.46 6.52 2.49
CA LYS A 62 9.45 7.57 3.51
C LYS A 62 9.73 7.04 4.89
N HIS A 63 9.40 5.80 5.14
CA HIS A 63 9.60 5.21 6.45
C HIS A 63 10.82 4.36 6.53
N ARG A 64 11.65 4.47 5.53
CA ARG A 64 12.88 3.72 5.51
C ARG A 64 13.85 4.29 6.53
N ILE A 65 14.48 3.41 7.27
CA ILE A 65 15.43 3.81 8.27
C ILE A 65 16.81 3.33 7.86
N GLU A 66 17.72 4.28 7.73
CA GLU A 66 19.08 3.93 7.34
C GLU A 66 19.94 3.85 8.57
N THR A 67 20.26 2.65 8.95
CA THR A 67 21.02 2.44 10.16
C THR A 67 22.41 1.88 9.90
N GLY A 68 22.59 1.38 8.71
CA GLY A 68 23.85 0.68 8.43
C GLY A 68 25.09 1.49 8.66
N LYS A 69 25.08 2.71 8.17
CA LYS A 69 26.30 3.48 8.28
C LYS A 69 26.59 3.90 9.69
N ASP A 70 25.61 3.89 10.55
CA ASP A 70 25.87 4.22 11.93
C ASP A 70 26.37 3.03 12.71
N LEU A 71 26.05 1.87 12.24
CA LEU A 71 26.43 0.66 12.95
C LEU A 71 27.84 0.25 12.64
N PHE A 72 28.29 0.63 11.51
CA PHE A 72 29.60 0.23 11.06
C PHE A 72 30.46 1.42 10.73
#